data_b4a65bf483e19d4927b8ff88e1e62dfa
#
_entry.id   b4a65bf483e19d4927b8ff88e1e62dfa
#
_cell.length_a   1.000
_cell.length_b   1.000
_cell.length_c   1.000
_cell.angle_alpha   90.00
_cell.angle_beta   90.00
_cell.angle_gamma   90.00
#
_symmetry.space_group_name_H-M   'P 1'
#
loop_
_entity.id
_entity.type
_entity.pdbx_description
1 polymer ?
#
loop_
_entity_poly.entity_id
_entity_poly.type
_entity_poly.pdbx_seq_one_letter_code
_entity_poly.pdbx_strand_id
1 'polypeptide(L)'
;MVEFEEYNEKVKQLTQGILDTYRKNAELTMKYCNELIAYGENTADSKLLGFGYFYLASTLYCLNDCEHIFDVIVKAIKHLERSGEWCLLARSYNILGIVTFSRGNMPVAYDYYLDG
;
A
#
# COMPACT_ATOMS: atom_id res chain seq x y z
N MET A 1 14.37 -2.88 -0.70
CA MET A 1 13.47 -3.08 0.46
C MET A 1 13.31 -1.77 1.24
N VAL A 2 12.11 -1.51 1.71
CA VAL A 2 11.86 -0.29 2.50
C VAL A 2 12.46 -0.46 3.90
N GLU A 3 13.25 0.52 4.32
CA GLU A 3 13.95 0.46 5.60
C GLU A 3 13.41 1.52 6.57
N PHE A 4 13.33 1.17 7.84
CA PHE A 4 12.77 2.00 8.90
C PHE A 4 13.74 2.15 10.09
N GLU A 5 15.03 2.05 9.83
CA GLU A 5 16.03 2.10 10.89
C GLU A 5 16.07 3.42 11.65
N GLU A 6 15.74 4.52 10.97
CA GLU A 6 15.74 5.86 11.56
C GLU A 6 14.48 6.16 12.38
N TYR A 7 13.49 5.27 12.34
CA TYR A 7 12.23 5.47 13.02
C TYR A 7 12.27 4.92 14.45
N ASN A 8 11.29 5.37 15.25
CA ASN A 8 11.19 4.89 16.62
C ASN A 8 10.71 3.45 16.69
N GLU A 9 10.76 2.88 17.88
CA GLU A 9 10.44 1.47 18.10
C GLU A 9 9.00 1.13 17.72
N LYS A 10 8.06 2.04 17.96
CA LYS A 10 6.66 1.80 17.60
C LYS A 10 6.48 1.60 16.10
N VAL A 11 7.12 2.45 15.29
CA VAL A 11 7.06 2.31 13.82
C VAL A 11 7.68 0.99 13.39
N LYS A 12 8.83 0.65 13.95
CA LYS A 12 9.51 -0.61 13.64
C LYS A 12 8.64 -1.81 13.97
N GLN A 13 7.96 -1.78 15.11
CA GLN A 13 7.06 -2.86 15.51
C GLN A 13 5.87 -2.98 14.56
N LEU A 14 5.27 -1.85 14.17
CA LEU A 14 4.14 -1.86 13.24
C LEU A 14 4.53 -2.37 11.86
N THR A 15 5.64 -1.89 11.31
CA THR A 15 6.09 -2.32 9.98
C THR A 15 6.50 -3.80 9.99
N GLN A 16 7.17 -4.25 11.04
CA GLN A 16 7.53 -5.66 11.17
C GLN A 16 6.28 -6.52 11.34
N GLY A 17 5.31 -6.05 12.12
CA GLY A 17 4.04 -6.74 12.30
C GLY A 17 3.30 -6.93 10.99
N ILE A 18 3.30 -5.90 10.13
CA ILE A 18 2.69 -5.97 8.81
C ILE A 18 3.37 -7.08 7.98
N LEU A 19 4.70 -7.05 7.93
CA LEU A 19 5.45 -8.03 7.13
C LEU A 19 5.28 -9.46 7.66
N ASP A 20 5.22 -9.63 8.98
CA ASP A 20 5.08 -10.94 9.60
C ASP A 20 3.69 -11.55 9.39
N THR A 21 2.66 -10.71 9.32
CA THR A 21 1.27 -11.16 9.20
C THR A 21 0.75 -11.15 7.78
N TYR A 22 1.44 -10.48 6.88
CA TYR A 22 1.01 -10.33 5.49
C TYR A 22 0.78 -11.70 4.85
N ARG A 23 -0.40 -11.89 4.27
CA ARG A 23 -0.86 -13.14 3.64
C ARG A 23 -1.08 -14.31 4.62
N LYS A 24 -0.83 -14.10 5.90
CA LYS A 24 -1.04 -15.14 6.93
C LYS A 24 -2.26 -14.84 7.78
N ASN A 25 -2.44 -13.56 8.13
CA ASN A 25 -3.56 -13.11 8.96
C ASN A 25 -3.98 -11.73 8.48
N ALA A 26 -4.95 -11.71 7.54
CA ALA A 26 -5.40 -10.47 6.90
C ALA A 26 -5.95 -9.46 7.90
N GLU A 27 -6.72 -9.92 8.87
CA GLU A 27 -7.33 -9.06 9.87
C GLU A 27 -6.27 -8.33 10.69
N LEU A 28 -5.26 -9.04 11.14
CA LEU A 28 -4.17 -8.47 11.92
C LEU A 28 -3.31 -7.54 11.07
N THR A 29 -3.04 -7.91 9.82
CA THR A 29 -2.30 -7.05 8.88
C THR A 29 -3.02 -5.73 8.70
N MET A 30 -4.33 -5.76 8.50
CA MET A 30 -5.12 -4.54 8.32
C MET A 30 -5.10 -3.67 9.57
N LYS A 31 -5.14 -4.27 10.74
CA LYS A 31 -5.05 -3.54 12.00
C LYS A 31 -3.73 -2.78 12.10
N TYR A 32 -2.62 -3.45 11.82
CA TYR A 32 -1.31 -2.81 11.84
C TYR A 32 -1.18 -1.73 10.77
N CYS A 33 -1.73 -1.97 9.58
CA CYS A 33 -1.73 -0.97 8.51
C CYS A 33 -2.48 0.30 8.94
N ASN A 34 -3.65 0.15 9.53
CA ASN A 34 -4.45 1.28 9.98
C ASN A 34 -3.75 2.07 11.09
N GLU A 35 -3.07 1.40 12.01
CA GLU A 35 -2.30 2.06 13.05
C GLU A 35 -1.12 2.83 12.45
N LEU A 36 -0.42 2.24 11.49
CA LEU A 36 0.69 2.90 10.82
C LEU A 36 0.24 4.11 10.02
N ILE A 37 -0.89 3.98 9.32
CA ILE A 37 -1.48 5.08 8.55
C ILE A 37 -1.84 6.24 9.47
N ALA A 38 -2.48 5.96 10.60
CA ALA A 38 -2.82 7.00 11.57
C ALA A 38 -1.57 7.71 12.09
N TYR A 39 -0.53 6.95 12.39
CA TYR A 39 0.75 7.53 12.83
C TYR A 39 1.36 8.39 11.73
N GLY A 40 1.35 7.90 10.48
CA GLY A 40 1.88 8.63 9.34
C GLY A 40 1.14 9.91 9.06
N GLU A 41 -0.18 9.93 9.23
CA GLU A 41 -0.98 11.14 9.08
C GLU A 41 -0.65 12.17 10.15
N ASN A 42 -0.48 11.75 11.40
CA ASN A 42 -0.12 12.64 12.49
C ASN A 42 1.25 13.26 12.33
N THR A 43 2.18 12.56 11.70
CA THR A 43 3.55 13.03 11.49
C THR A 43 3.79 13.57 10.08
N ALA A 44 2.77 13.53 9.22
CA ALA A 44 2.85 13.93 7.82
C ALA A 44 4.00 13.23 7.09
N ASP A 45 4.13 11.91 7.29
CA ASP A 45 5.24 11.10 6.76
C ASP A 45 4.77 10.26 5.58
N SER A 46 5.14 10.67 4.38
CA SER A 46 4.73 9.99 3.14
C SER A 46 5.28 8.58 3.03
N LYS A 47 6.47 8.32 3.56
CA LYS A 47 7.04 6.97 3.52
C LYS A 47 6.19 5.98 4.33
N LEU A 48 5.78 6.38 5.53
CA LEU A 48 4.91 5.55 6.37
C LEU A 48 3.54 5.38 5.75
N LEU A 49 2.97 6.46 5.23
CA LEU A 49 1.66 6.42 4.59
C LEU A 49 1.69 5.53 3.34
N GLY A 50 2.71 5.67 2.51
CA GLY A 50 2.86 4.83 1.32
C GLY A 50 2.96 3.35 1.66
N PHE A 51 3.77 3.01 2.64
CA PHE A 51 3.93 1.63 3.09
C PHE A 51 2.63 1.07 3.65
N GLY A 52 1.97 1.82 4.54
CA GLY A 52 0.72 1.39 5.15
C GLY A 52 -0.40 1.19 4.13
N TYR A 53 -0.60 2.17 3.26
CA TYR A 53 -1.63 2.06 2.23
C TYR A 53 -1.33 0.95 1.23
N PHE A 54 -0.06 0.75 0.86
CA PHE A 54 0.31 -0.31 -0.07
C PHE A 54 -0.07 -1.69 0.49
N TYR A 55 0.32 -1.98 1.73
CA TYR A 55 0.02 -3.28 2.32
C TYR A 55 -1.46 -3.46 2.64
N LEU A 56 -2.14 -2.36 2.95
CA LEU A 56 -3.60 -2.41 3.10
C LEU A 56 -4.27 -2.78 1.77
N ALA A 57 -3.86 -2.13 0.68
CA ALA A 57 -4.39 -2.43 -0.65
C ALA A 57 -4.08 -3.86 -1.07
N SER A 58 -2.87 -4.33 -0.81
CA SER A 58 -2.46 -5.70 -1.13
C SER A 58 -3.30 -6.73 -0.36
N THR A 59 -3.62 -6.43 0.89
CA THR A 59 -4.46 -7.30 1.70
C THR A 59 -5.89 -7.31 1.18
N LEU A 60 -6.43 -6.15 0.83
CA LEU A 60 -7.77 -6.07 0.21
C LEU A 60 -7.82 -6.84 -1.11
N TYR A 61 -6.75 -6.79 -1.88
CA TYR A 61 -6.64 -7.56 -3.12
C TYR A 61 -6.72 -9.06 -2.84
N CYS A 62 -6.00 -9.53 -1.81
CA CYS A 62 -6.05 -10.95 -1.41
C CYS A 62 -7.44 -11.37 -0.93
N LEU A 63 -8.21 -10.45 -0.37
CA LEU A 63 -9.57 -10.70 0.10
C LEU A 63 -10.63 -10.52 -0.99
N ASN A 64 -10.21 -10.18 -2.21
CA ASN A 64 -11.11 -9.86 -3.33
C ASN A 64 -12.06 -8.69 -3.04
N ASP A 65 -11.65 -7.75 -2.20
CA ASP A 65 -12.43 -6.55 -1.91
C ASP A 65 -12.13 -5.47 -2.94
N CYS A 66 -12.66 -5.65 -4.16
CA CYS A 66 -12.41 -4.74 -5.27
C CYS A 66 -13.06 -3.37 -5.09
N GLU A 67 -14.03 -3.26 -4.20
CA GLU A 67 -14.76 -2.01 -3.97
C GLU A 67 -13.89 -0.97 -3.28
N HIS A 68 -13.09 -1.38 -2.30
CA HIS A 68 -12.28 -0.45 -1.51
C HIS A 68 -10.84 -0.32 -2.00
N ILE A 69 -10.37 -1.29 -2.78
CA ILE A 69 -8.96 -1.35 -3.15
C ILE A 69 -8.53 -0.17 -4.01
N PHE A 70 -9.39 0.31 -4.90
CA PHE A 70 -9.05 1.40 -5.83
C PHE A 70 -8.67 2.67 -5.07
N ASP A 71 -9.49 3.08 -4.12
CA ASP A 71 -9.21 4.29 -3.34
C ASP A 71 -7.92 4.16 -2.53
N VAL A 72 -7.69 3.00 -1.94
CA VAL A 72 -6.51 2.76 -1.12
C VAL A 72 -5.24 2.75 -1.95
N ILE A 73 -5.26 2.07 -3.10
CA ILE A 73 -4.06 1.98 -3.94
C ILE A 73 -3.68 3.33 -4.56
N VAL A 74 -4.65 4.16 -4.89
CA VAL A 74 -4.38 5.51 -5.39
C VAL A 74 -3.68 6.34 -4.32
N LYS A 75 -4.10 6.24 -3.07
CA LYS A 75 -3.43 6.91 -1.95
C LYS A 75 -2.00 6.39 -1.76
N ALA A 76 -1.82 5.08 -1.87
CA ALA A 76 -0.49 4.48 -1.77
C ALA A 76 0.45 5.05 -2.84
N ILE A 77 0.00 5.10 -4.09
CA ILE A 77 0.78 5.62 -5.20
C ILE A 77 1.22 7.06 -4.94
N LYS A 78 0.29 7.91 -4.51
CA LYS A 78 0.58 9.31 -4.22
C LYS A 78 1.72 9.45 -3.20
N HIS A 79 1.65 8.72 -2.11
CA HIS A 79 2.67 8.83 -1.06
C HIS A 79 3.98 8.14 -1.43
N LEU A 80 3.91 7.04 -2.17
CA LEU A 80 5.11 6.35 -2.64
C LEU A 80 5.89 7.19 -3.65
N GLU A 81 5.20 7.94 -4.52
CA GLU A 81 5.85 8.88 -5.42
C GLU A 81 6.59 9.96 -4.64
N ARG A 82 5.95 10.53 -3.63
CA ARG A 82 6.54 11.59 -2.81
C ARG A 82 7.77 11.11 -2.03
N SER A 83 7.76 9.87 -1.58
CA SER A 83 8.85 9.32 -0.78
C SER A 83 9.94 8.64 -1.60
N GLY A 84 9.72 8.46 -2.90
CA GLY A 84 10.71 7.82 -3.78
C GLY A 84 10.85 6.32 -3.59
N GLU A 85 9.83 5.66 -3.05
CA GLU A 85 9.86 4.21 -2.83
C GLU A 85 9.45 3.48 -4.12
N TRP A 86 10.38 3.40 -5.07
CA TRP A 86 10.10 2.98 -6.43
C TRP A 86 9.66 1.52 -6.55
N CYS A 87 10.18 0.62 -5.71
CA CYS A 87 9.80 -0.80 -5.77
C CYS A 87 8.32 -0.99 -5.42
N LEU A 88 7.87 -0.38 -4.33
CA LEU A 88 6.47 -0.46 -3.94
C LEU A 88 5.58 0.31 -4.91
N LEU A 89 6.09 1.40 -5.48
CA LEU A 89 5.35 2.17 -6.47
C LEU A 89 5.05 1.33 -7.72
N ALA A 90 6.05 0.62 -8.24
CA ALA A 90 5.85 -0.26 -9.40
C ALA A 90 4.81 -1.36 -9.10
N ARG A 91 4.89 -1.95 -7.92
CA ARG A 91 3.91 -2.96 -7.50
C ARG A 91 2.51 -2.37 -7.36
N SER A 92 2.43 -1.12 -6.90
CA SER A 92 1.15 -0.41 -6.76
C SER A 92 0.50 -0.16 -8.12
N TYR A 93 1.27 0.25 -9.12
CA TYR A 93 0.75 0.41 -10.47
C TYR A 93 0.25 -0.91 -11.04
N ASN A 94 0.94 -2.00 -10.74
CA ASN A 94 0.50 -3.32 -11.17
C ASN A 94 -0.86 -3.67 -10.58
N ILE A 95 -1.05 -3.44 -9.28
CA ILE A 95 -2.33 -3.67 -8.61
C ILE A 95 -3.41 -2.78 -9.22
N LEU A 96 -3.10 -1.50 -9.42
CA LEU A 96 -4.06 -0.56 -10.01
C LEU A 96 -4.48 -0.99 -11.42
N GLY A 97 -3.52 -1.45 -12.23
CA GLY A 97 -3.82 -1.96 -13.56
C GLY A 97 -4.75 -3.15 -13.52
N ILE A 98 -4.50 -4.11 -12.64
CA ILE A 98 -5.35 -5.28 -12.48
C ILE A 98 -6.77 -4.90 -12.05
N VAL A 99 -6.88 -4.00 -11.08
CA VAL A 99 -8.18 -3.58 -10.54
C VAL A 99 -9.00 -2.82 -11.58
N THR A 100 -8.37 -1.91 -12.32
CA THR A 100 -9.07 -1.16 -13.39
C THR A 100 -9.47 -2.06 -14.54
N PHE A 101 -8.62 -3.03 -14.90
CA PHE A 101 -8.94 -4.02 -15.91
C PHE A 101 -10.17 -4.85 -15.48
N SER A 102 -10.20 -5.30 -14.23
CA SER A 102 -11.33 -6.08 -13.69
C SER A 102 -12.63 -5.31 -13.70
N ARG A 103 -12.56 -3.97 -13.69
CA ARG A 103 -13.73 -3.10 -13.75
C ARG A 103 -14.16 -2.78 -15.19
N GLY A 104 -13.49 -3.36 -16.18
CA GLY A 104 -13.80 -3.10 -17.58
C GLY A 104 -13.20 -1.83 -18.15
N ASN A 105 -12.25 -1.20 -17.43
CA ASN A 105 -11.59 0.04 -17.87
C ASN A 105 -10.26 -0.29 -18.55
N MET A 106 -10.30 -1.08 -19.60
CA MET A 106 -9.07 -1.55 -20.26
C MET A 106 -8.13 -0.44 -20.74
N PRO A 107 -8.60 0.65 -21.36
CA PRO A 107 -7.66 1.71 -21.76
C PRO A 107 -6.92 2.31 -20.58
N VAL A 108 -7.60 2.51 -19.46
CA VAL A 108 -6.98 3.05 -18.24
C VAL A 108 -5.98 2.06 -17.67
N ALA A 109 -6.32 0.78 -17.61
CA ALA A 109 -5.42 -0.26 -17.13
C ALA A 109 -4.15 -0.32 -17.98
N TYR A 110 -4.29 -0.24 -19.30
CA TYR A 110 -3.17 -0.26 -20.22
C TYR A 110 -2.21 0.91 -19.98
N ASP A 111 -2.76 2.10 -19.79
CA ASP A 111 -1.95 3.28 -19.50
C ASP A 111 -1.15 3.11 -18.20
N TYR A 112 -1.74 2.56 -17.16
CA TYR A 112 -1.04 2.30 -15.92
C TYR A 112 0.07 1.26 -16.08
N TYR A 113 -0.15 0.23 -16.88
CA TYR A 113 0.90 -0.76 -17.15
C TYR A 113 2.08 -0.14 -17.89
N LEU A 114 1.83 0.78 -18.81
CA LEU A 114 2.89 1.47 -19.53
C LEU A 114 3.70 2.39 -18.62
N ASP A 115 3.03 3.07 -17.69
CA ASP A 115 3.66 3.96 -16.72
C ASP A 115 4.39 3.19 -15.61
N GLY A 116 3.90 2.02 -15.30
CA GLY A 116 4.47 1.20 -14.23
C GLY A 116 5.63 0.36 -14.68
#